data_31b789275986befd202bd3ea0bab4f00
#
_entry.id   31b789275986befd202bd3ea0bab4f00
#
_cell.length_a   1.000
_cell.length_b   1.000
_cell.length_c   1.000
_cell.angle_alpha   90.00
_cell.angle_beta   90.00
_cell.angle_gamma   90.00
#
_symmetry.space_group_name_H-M   'P 1'
#
loop_
_entity.id
_entity.type
_entity.pdbx_description
1 polymer ?
#
loop_
_entity_poly.entity_id
_entity_poly.type
_entity_poly.pdbx_seq_one_letter_code
_entity_poly.pdbx_strand_id
1 'polypeptide(L)'
;MSTGIENTVIENVVCTFCGCLCDDLVVEVDGGRVAKLRRACSNGRGLFAHYDPAPVQPTVDGREVGWQEAVAEAARILDQADCPLIYGLSSTASEAQRKAIALADKLGAMIDTTSSVCHGPTGLAMQAVGEPTCTLGEVRNRADLVIFWGCNPAESHVRHFSRYSVMPKGMLTPNGKRDRTVVVVDVRPTGSTRAADLFLQIEPGRDYEVLTALRALVSGRQVAAETVGGLPVSELQALAERMKGCRFGVVHMGMGLTQTGGRDLNVSELFSLVAELNQYTRFSVIPMRGHGNVTGADQVMAWQTGYPFAVSFARGYPRYGPGEFSTVDLLARGEADAILVISSDPAAHLPRAAVRHLATIPTIVLDPMPTLTGKTAGVVLPTACYGLDAPGTAYRMDAVPLRLRPVLPRQRPTDEEVLDQIIEAVQPC
;
A
#
# COMPACT_ATOMS: atom_id res chain seq x y z
N MET A 1 -29.98 -32.14 14.10
CA MET A 1 -30.78 -31.10 13.41
C MET A 1 -29.78 -30.27 12.62
N SER A 2 -29.76 -30.42 11.30
CA SER A 2 -28.90 -29.64 10.39
C SER A 2 -29.44 -28.21 10.37
N THR A 3 -28.76 -27.27 11.04
CA THR A 3 -28.97 -25.85 10.84
C THR A 3 -28.40 -25.53 9.48
N GLY A 4 -29.26 -25.60 8.46
CA GLY A 4 -28.90 -25.13 7.13
C GLY A 4 -28.51 -23.66 7.23
N ILE A 5 -27.23 -23.36 7.06
CA ILE A 5 -26.76 -22.00 6.85
C ILE A 5 -27.30 -21.62 5.47
N GLU A 6 -28.37 -20.78 5.47
CA GLU A 6 -29.01 -20.32 4.23
C GLU A 6 -27.97 -19.61 3.36
N ASN A 7 -28.04 -19.84 2.05
CA ASN A 7 -27.27 -19.11 1.05
C ASN A 7 -27.49 -17.61 1.24
N THR A 8 -26.48 -16.90 1.71
CA THR A 8 -26.54 -15.46 1.96
C THR A 8 -25.82 -14.68 0.86
N VAL A 9 -26.51 -13.69 0.28
CA VAL A 9 -25.92 -12.76 -0.69
C VAL A 9 -25.62 -11.44 0.02
N ILE A 10 -24.35 -11.03 0.01
CA ILE A 10 -23.88 -9.80 0.64
C ILE A 10 -23.39 -8.87 -0.46
N GLU A 11 -23.98 -7.68 -0.54
CA GLU A 11 -23.62 -6.66 -1.51
C GLU A 11 -22.75 -5.55 -0.92
N ASN A 12 -22.08 -4.79 -1.78
CA ASN A 12 -21.20 -3.68 -1.41
C ASN A 12 -20.08 -4.11 -0.45
N VAL A 13 -19.52 -5.29 -0.72
CA VAL A 13 -18.36 -5.81 0.03
C VAL A 13 -17.10 -5.15 -0.48
N VAL A 14 -16.23 -4.77 0.45
CA VAL A 14 -14.92 -4.16 0.14
C VAL A 14 -13.89 -5.26 -0.10
N CYS A 15 -13.19 -5.19 -1.23
CA CYS A 15 -12.05 -6.04 -1.52
C CYS A 15 -10.78 -5.45 -0.89
N THR A 16 -10.13 -6.16 0.00
CA THR A 16 -8.94 -5.69 0.73
C THR A 16 -7.61 -6.11 0.10
N PHE A 17 -7.61 -6.65 -1.12
CA PHE A 17 -6.39 -7.12 -1.78
C PHE A 17 -5.41 -6.00 -2.12
N CYS A 18 -5.87 -4.91 -2.72
CA CYS A 18 -5.00 -3.80 -3.16
C CYS A 18 -5.62 -2.44 -2.82
N GLY A 19 -4.81 -1.39 -2.94
CA GLY A 19 -5.21 -0.01 -2.62
C GLY A 19 -6.41 0.56 -3.39
N CYS A 20 -6.94 -0.14 -4.41
CA CYS A 20 -8.23 0.21 -5.02
C CYS A 20 -9.41 0.01 -4.06
N LEU A 21 -9.32 -0.86 -3.08
CA LEU A 21 -10.41 -1.20 -2.15
C LEU A 21 -11.79 -1.16 -2.84
N CYS A 22 -11.95 -1.97 -3.91
CA CYS A 22 -13.20 -2.00 -4.67
C CYS A 22 -14.37 -2.38 -3.74
N ASP A 23 -15.34 -1.48 -3.57
CA ASP A 23 -16.42 -1.53 -2.59
C ASP A 23 -17.78 -1.92 -3.18
N ASP A 24 -17.77 -2.57 -4.35
CA ASP A 24 -18.95 -2.98 -5.09
C ASP A 24 -19.03 -4.50 -5.31
N LEU A 25 -18.27 -5.28 -4.56
CA LEU A 25 -18.30 -6.73 -4.69
C LEU A 25 -19.64 -7.29 -4.20
N VAL A 26 -20.07 -8.38 -4.83
CA VAL A 26 -21.22 -9.17 -4.39
C VAL A 26 -20.72 -10.57 -4.07
N VAL A 27 -20.87 -10.98 -2.82
CA VAL A 27 -20.39 -12.24 -2.25
C VAL A 27 -21.58 -13.13 -1.93
N GLU A 28 -21.61 -14.33 -2.46
CA GLU A 28 -22.55 -15.39 -2.10
C GLU A 28 -21.82 -16.35 -1.15
N VAL A 29 -22.34 -16.53 0.05
CA VAL A 29 -21.78 -17.40 1.08
C VAL A 29 -22.70 -18.61 1.29
N ASP A 30 -22.11 -19.80 1.27
CA ASP A 30 -22.76 -21.06 1.55
C ASP A 30 -21.89 -21.89 2.48
N GLY A 31 -22.49 -22.51 3.51
CA GLY A 31 -21.76 -23.35 4.47
C GLY A 31 -20.60 -22.62 5.18
N GLY A 32 -20.65 -21.30 5.35
CA GLY A 32 -19.58 -20.50 5.95
C GLY A 32 -18.37 -20.26 5.05
N ARG A 33 -18.49 -20.51 3.75
CA ARG A 33 -17.45 -20.29 2.74
C ARG A 33 -17.97 -19.43 1.58
N VAL A 34 -17.07 -18.76 0.89
CA VAL A 34 -17.41 -18.00 -0.32
C VAL A 34 -17.73 -18.96 -1.46
N ALA A 35 -19.01 -19.08 -1.81
CA ALA A 35 -19.48 -19.91 -2.91
C ALA A 35 -19.34 -19.22 -4.27
N LYS A 36 -19.61 -17.90 -4.32
CA LYS A 36 -19.50 -17.13 -5.56
C LYS A 36 -19.14 -15.68 -5.29
N LEU A 37 -18.29 -15.13 -6.17
CA LEU A 37 -17.84 -13.75 -6.09
C LEU A 37 -18.09 -13.03 -7.43
N ARG A 38 -18.85 -11.94 -7.41
CA ARG A 38 -19.14 -11.10 -8.56
C ARG A 38 -18.44 -9.75 -8.43
N ARG A 39 -18.15 -9.11 -9.55
CA ARG A 39 -17.46 -7.81 -9.64
C ARG A 39 -16.06 -7.79 -9.02
N ALA A 40 -15.38 -8.93 -8.97
CA ALA A 40 -14.00 -9.04 -8.51
C ALA A 40 -13.05 -9.28 -9.69
N CYS A 41 -11.81 -8.77 -9.59
CA CYS A 41 -10.71 -9.11 -10.49
C CYS A 41 -10.07 -10.46 -10.11
N SER A 42 -9.11 -10.91 -10.92
CA SER A 42 -8.35 -12.13 -10.65
C SER A 42 -7.72 -12.13 -9.26
N ASN A 43 -7.07 -11.02 -8.89
CA ASN A 43 -6.36 -10.88 -7.60
C ASN A 43 -7.34 -10.95 -6.40
N GLY A 44 -8.45 -10.19 -6.47
CA GLY A 44 -9.49 -10.25 -5.45
C GLY A 44 -10.12 -11.66 -5.35
N ARG A 45 -10.37 -12.32 -6.51
CA ARG A 45 -10.86 -13.72 -6.50
C ARG A 45 -9.88 -14.65 -5.79
N GLY A 46 -8.57 -14.47 -6.03
CA GLY A 46 -7.54 -15.26 -5.35
C GLY A 46 -7.61 -15.11 -3.84
N LEU A 47 -7.71 -13.87 -3.33
CA LEU A 47 -7.84 -13.63 -1.88
C LEU A 47 -9.06 -14.38 -1.29
N PHE A 48 -10.24 -14.18 -1.85
CA PHE A 48 -11.48 -14.78 -1.32
C PHE A 48 -11.55 -16.30 -1.49
N ALA A 49 -10.88 -16.87 -2.51
CA ALA A 49 -10.88 -18.30 -2.78
C ALA A 49 -9.88 -19.09 -1.93
N HIS A 50 -8.75 -18.47 -1.54
CA HIS A 50 -7.70 -19.15 -0.79
C HIS A 50 -7.77 -18.93 0.72
N TYR A 51 -8.59 -17.98 1.18
CA TYR A 51 -8.77 -17.77 2.60
C TYR A 51 -9.65 -18.87 3.22
N ASP A 52 -9.12 -19.54 4.23
CA ASP A 52 -9.85 -20.51 5.05
C ASP A 52 -10.07 -19.89 6.46
N PRO A 53 -11.33 -19.62 6.85
CA PRO A 53 -11.65 -19.06 8.17
C PRO A 53 -11.57 -20.12 9.29
N ALA A 54 -11.25 -21.37 9.00
CA ALA A 54 -11.19 -22.42 10.03
C ALA A 54 -10.27 -22.02 11.20
N PRO A 55 -10.59 -22.42 12.44
CA PRO A 55 -9.74 -22.15 13.58
C PRO A 55 -8.37 -22.84 13.39
N VAL A 56 -7.31 -22.08 13.66
CA VAL A 56 -5.92 -22.55 13.64
C VAL A 56 -5.32 -22.21 14.99
N GLN A 57 -4.60 -23.14 15.61
CA GLN A 57 -3.89 -22.89 16.86
C GLN A 57 -2.60 -22.10 16.60
N PRO A 58 -2.22 -21.21 17.51
CA PRO A 58 -0.91 -20.58 17.46
C PRO A 58 0.21 -21.59 17.68
N THR A 59 1.42 -21.26 17.25
CA THR A 59 2.59 -22.11 17.47
C THR A 59 3.73 -21.37 18.14
N VAL A 60 4.46 -22.08 18.99
CA VAL A 60 5.74 -21.65 19.58
C VAL A 60 6.77 -22.71 19.20
N ASP A 61 7.86 -22.30 18.55
CA ASP A 61 8.92 -23.18 18.02
C ASP A 61 8.36 -24.37 17.23
N GLY A 62 7.34 -24.09 16.40
CA GLY A 62 6.67 -25.08 15.56
C GLY A 62 5.72 -26.04 16.30
N ARG A 63 5.52 -25.90 17.61
CA ARG A 63 4.57 -26.71 18.39
C ARG A 63 3.26 -25.93 18.57
N GLU A 64 2.12 -26.55 18.32
CA GLU A 64 0.83 -25.97 18.66
C GLU A 64 0.69 -25.75 20.18
N VAL A 65 0.26 -24.53 20.55
CA VAL A 65 0.08 -24.10 21.94
C VAL A 65 -1.23 -23.34 22.12
N GLY A 66 -1.62 -23.08 23.38
CA GLY A 66 -2.73 -22.20 23.69
C GLY A 66 -2.42 -20.73 23.40
N TRP A 67 -3.47 -19.91 23.14
CA TRP A 67 -3.34 -18.49 22.86
C TRP A 67 -2.60 -17.72 23.96
N GLN A 68 -2.89 -18.03 25.23
CA GLN A 68 -2.22 -17.40 26.39
C GLN A 68 -0.71 -17.67 26.41
N GLU A 69 -0.31 -18.92 26.11
CA GLU A 69 1.10 -19.32 26.05
C GLU A 69 1.81 -18.60 24.91
N ALA A 70 1.21 -18.55 23.72
CA ALA A 70 1.81 -17.88 22.55
C ALA A 70 1.93 -16.37 22.75
N VAL A 71 0.94 -15.70 23.34
CA VAL A 71 0.99 -14.28 23.69
C VAL A 71 2.04 -13.99 24.74
N ALA A 72 2.13 -14.84 25.78
CA ALA A 72 3.16 -14.69 26.82
C ALA A 72 4.57 -14.85 26.25
N GLU A 73 4.79 -15.79 25.32
CA GLU A 73 6.08 -15.96 24.67
C GLU A 73 6.41 -14.79 23.74
N ALA A 74 5.42 -14.29 22.98
CA ALA A 74 5.61 -13.08 22.17
C ALA A 74 6.00 -11.87 23.03
N ALA A 75 5.32 -11.66 24.16
CA ALA A 75 5.63 -10.59 25.10
C ALA A 75 7.05 -10.76 25.68
N ARG A 76 7.42 -11.98 26.10
CA ARG A 76 8.75 -12.28 26.63
C ARG A 76 9.86 -11.96 25.62
N ILE A 77 9.68 -12.31 24.35
CA ILE A 77 10.64 -12.00 23.27
C ILE A 77 10.80 -10.48 23.13
N LEU A 78 9.70 -9.74 23.11
CA LEU A 78 9.71 -8.28 22.97
C LEU A 78 10.33 -7.57 24.17
N ASP A 79 10.03 -8.01 25.39
CA ASP A 79 10.58 -7.45 26.63
C ASP A 79 12.09 -7.69 26.79
N GLN A 80 12.62 -8.74 26.18
CA GLN A 80 14.05 -9.09 26.25
C GLN A 80 14.88 -8.43 25.16
N ALA A 81 14.25 -7.81 24.18
CA ALA A 81 14.93 -7.19 23.05
C ALA A 81 15.43 -5.78 23.41
N ASP A 82 16.68 -5.48 23.07
CA ASP A 82 17.27 -4.14 23.19
C ASP A 82 16.85 -3.21 22.03
N CYS A 83 16.55 -3.79 20.87
CA CYS A 83 16.11 -3.08 19.66
C CYS A 83 14.96 -3.82 18.96
N PRO A 84 13.78 -3.91 19.60
CA PRO A 84 12.62 -4.57 19.01
C PRO A 84 12.09 -3.78 17.80
N LEU A 85 11.74 -4.50 16.73
CA LEU A 85 11.22 -3.95 15.49
C LEU A 85 9.78 -4.43 15.25
N ILE A 86 8.87 -3.51 14.94
CA ILE A 86 7.50 -3.83 14.48
C ILE A 86 7.40 -3.47 13.01
N TYR A 87 6.97 -4.43 12.16
CA TYR A 87 6.94 -4.24 10.71
C TYR A 87 5.69 -4.80 10.05
N GLY A 88 5.28 -4.19 8.92
CA GLY A 88 4.19 -4.66 8.07
C GLY A 88 3.05 -3.67 7.97
N LEU A 89 1.93 -3.97 8.63
CA LEU A 89 0.78 -3.09 8.86
C LEU A 89 -0.08 -2.76 7.63
N SER A 90 0.31 -3.11 6.43
CA SER A 90 -0.37 -2.68 5.20
C SER A 90 -1.52 -3.57 4.77
N SER A 91 -1.68 -4.74 5.39
CA SER A 91 -2.75 -5.71 5.08
C SER A 91 -3.57 -6.08 6.32
N THR A 92 -3.73 -5.12 7.22
CA THR A 92 -4.57 -5.21 8.43
C THR A 92 -5.47 -3.98 8.57
N ALA A 93 -6.44 -4.04 9.49
CA ALA A 93 -7.35 -2.92 9.77
C ALA A 93 -6.64 -1.76 10.48
N SER A 94 -7.16 -0.54 10.30
CA SER A 94 -6.58 0.67 10.92
C SER A 94 -6.64 0.65 12.44
N GLU A 95 -7.55 -0.08 13.02
CA GLU A 95 -7.65 -0.33 14.46
C GLU A 95 -6.43 -1.10 14.98
N ALA A 96 -6.02 -2.14 14.28
CA ALA A 96 -4.79 -2.89 14.60
C ALA A 96 -3.51 -2.06 14.38
N GLN A 97 -3.47 -1.23 13.33
CA GLN A 97 -2.35 -0.31 13.09
C GLN A 97 -2.15 0.64 14.28
N ARG A 98 -3.23 1.15 14.86
CA ARG A 98 -3.17 2.00 16.08
C ARG A 98 -2.59 1.26 17.27
N LYS A 99 -2.94 -0.01 17.47
CA LYS A 99 -2.43 -0.84 18.56
C LYS A 99 -0.96 -1.17 18.38
N ALA A 100 -0.52 -1.44 17.15
CA ALA A 100 0.89 -1.68 16.86
C ALA A 100 1.77 -0.45 17.21
N ILE A 101 1.28 0.76 16.95
CA ILE A 101 1.99 1.99 17.32
C ILE A 101 2.02 2.18 18.85
N ALA A 102 0.90 1.91 19.53
CA ALA A 102 0.85 1.96 21.00
C ALA A 102 1.80 0.92 21.64
N LEU A 103 1.92 -0.26 21.04
CA LEU A 103 2.89 -1.27 21.47
C LEU A 103 4.32 -0.78 21.25
N ALA A 104 4.62 -0.17 20.09
CA ALA A 104 5.94 0.38 19.80
C ALA A 104 6.33 1.49 20.78
N ASP A 105 5.40 2.38 21.12
CA ASP A 105 5.62 3.45 22.11
C ASP A 105 5.90 2.86 23.51
N LYS A 106 5.11 1.87 23.94
CA LYS A 106 5.28 1.20 25.23
C LYS A 106 6.61 0.49 25.39
N LEU A 107 7.12 -0.11 24.29
CA LEU A 107 8.37 -0.88 24.26
C LEU A 107 9.61 -0.01 23.97
N GLY A 108 9.47 1.25 23.60
CA GLY A 108 10.57 2.02 23.02
C GLY A 108 11.05 1.47 21.66
N ALA A 109 10.21 0.74 20.94
CA ALA A 109 10.57 -0.01 19.75
C ALA A 109 10.75 0.86 18.50
N MET A 110 11.38 0.26 17.48
CA MET A 110 11.31 0.74 16.10
C MET A 110 10.01 0.25 15.44
N ILE A 111 9.36 1.11 14.69
CA ILE A 111 8.17 0.73 13.91
C ILE A 111 8.25 1.24 12.49
N ASP A 112 7.96 0.37 11.53
CA ASP A 112 8.03 0.69 10.11
C ASP A 112 6.90 0.01 9.34
N THR A 113 6.45 0.65 8.26
CA THR A 113 5.40 0.12 7.39
C THR A 113 6.01 -0.40 6.09
N THR A 114 5.24 -1.18 5.31
CA THR A 114 5.70 -1.61 3.98
C THR A 114 5.86 -0.43 3.01
N SER A 115 5.43 0.79 3.37
CA SER A 115 5.67 1.99 2.57
C SER A 115 7.16 2.29 2.41
N SER A 116 8.00 1.99 3.39
CA SER A 116 9.45 2.22 3.33
C SER A 116 10.11 1.54 2.12
N VAL A 117 9.61 0.37 1.72
CA VAL A 117 10.09 -0.39 0.54
C VAL A 117 9.26 -0.18 -0.72
N CYS A 118 8.25 0.68 -0.69
CA CYS A 118 7.31 0.89 -1.79
C CYS A 118 7.20 2.38 -2.15
N HIS A 119 6.43 3.13 -1.38
CA HIS A 119 6.12 4.55 -1.56
C HIS A 119 6.69 5.45 -0.47
N GLY A 120 7.73 5.03 0.26
CA GLY A 120 8.47 5.88 1.19
C GLY A 120 8.95 7.19 0.54
N PRO A 121 9.53 7.16 -0.68
CA PRO A 121 9.87 8.37 -1.43
C PRO A 121 8.70 9.33 -1.66
N THR A 122 7.46 8.82 -1.77
CA THR A 122 6.26 9.67 -1.86
C THR A 122 6.01 10.43 -0.55
N GLY A 123 6.18 9.77 0.60
CA GLY A 123 6.07 10.42 1.91
C GLY A 123 7.09 11.55 2.10
N LEU A 124 8.34 11.33 1.67
CA LEU A 124 9.39 12.35 1.70
C LEU A 124 9.07 13.54 0.78
N ALA A 125 8.64 13.27 -0.44
CA ALA A 125 8.23 14.31 -1.38
C ALA A 125 7.03 15.12 -0.88
N MET A 126 6.05 14.43 -0.27
CA MET A 126 4.87 15.08 0.33
C MET A 126 5.25 16.04 1.45
N GLN A 127 6.23 15.68 2.28
CA GLN A 127 6.76 16.53 3.34
C GLN A 127 7.54 17.74 2.78
N ALA A 128 8.22 17.57 1.64
CA ALA A 128 9.04 18.62 1.03
C ALA A 128 8.22 19.64 0.24
N VAL A 129 7.24 19.19 -0.56
CA VAL A 129 6.55 20.07 -1.55
C VAL A 129 5.02 19.96 -1.52
N GLY A 130 4.45 19.09 -0.70
CA GLY A 130 3.01 18.81 -0.69
C GLY A 130 2.57 17.87 -1.83
N GLU A 131 1.36 17.31 -1.73
CA GLU A 131 0.77 16.43 -2.74
C GLU A 131 -0.55 17.02 -3.27
N PRO A 132 -0.60 17.57 -4.50
CA PRO A 132 -1.83 17.99 -5.13
C PRO A 132 -2.64 16.78 -5.58
N THR A 133 -3.47 16.23 -4.72
CA THR A 133 -4.17 14.96 -4.96
C THR A 133 -5.68 15.14 -5.19
N CYS A 134 -6.37 14.06 -5.52
CA CYS A 134 -7.82 13.98 -5.66
C CYS A 134 -8.34 12.58 -5.35
N THR A 135 -9.65 12.43 -5.28
CA THR A 135 -10.28 11.11 -5.08
C THR A 135 -10.44 10.33 -6.39
N LEU A 136 -10.47 9.00 -6.30
CA LEU A 136 -10.84 8.13 -7.44
C LEU A 136 -12.25 8.42 -7.97
N GLY A 137 -13.13 8.97 -7.12
CA GLY A 137 -14.43 9.47 -7.50
C GLY A 137 -14.34 10.69 -8.43
N GLU A 138 -13.42 11.62 -8.19
CA GLU A 138 -13.16 12.76 -9.07
C GLU A 138 -12.49 12.31 -10.37
N VAL A 139 -11.54 11.39 -10.32
CA VAL A 139 -10.96 10.78 -11.54
C VAL A 139 -12.06 10.22 -12.43
N ARG A 140 -12.93 9.39 -11.88
CA ARG A 140 -14.04 8.79 -12.61
C ARG A 140 -14.97 9.82 -13.26
N ASN A 141 -15.29 10.88 -12.52
CA ASN A 141 -16.32 11.84 -12.95
C ASN A 141 -15.78 13.00 -13.77
N ARG A 142 -14.50 13.32 -13.71
CA ARG A 142 -13.95 14.56 -14.24
C ARG A 142 -12.75 14.40 -15.17
N ALA A 143 -11.86 13.41 -14.93
CA ALA A 143 -10.59 13.33 -15.64
C ALA A 143 -10.79 13.05 -17.13
N ASP A 144 -10.30 13.97 -17.97
CA ASP A 144 -10.23 13.83 -19.42
C ASP A 144 -8.80 13.60 -19.93
N LEU A 145 -7.80 13.80 -19.07
CA LEU A 145 -6.43 13.36 -19.28
C LEU A 145 -5.99 12.46 -18.12
N VAL A 146 -5.59 11.21 -18.42
CA VAL A 146 -5.15 10.24 -17.44
C VAL A 146 -3.77 9.75 -17.84
N ILE A 147 -2.78 9.99 -16.98
CA ILE A 147 -1.39 9.60 -17.20
C ILE A 147 -1.01 8.51 -16.19
N PHE A 148 -0.44 7.42 -16.67
CA PHE A 148 0.15 6.36 -15.85
C PHE A 148 1.66 6.43 -15.99
N TRP A 149 2.36 6.76 -14.91
CA TRP A 149 3.81 6.94 -14.89
C TRP A 149 4.48 5.89 -14.00
N GLY A 150 5.32 5.03 -14.59
CA GLY A 150 6.05 4.00 -13.88
C GLY A 150 5.15 3.03 -13.11
N CYS A 151 3.95 2.75 -13.63
CA CYS A 151 2.99 1.82 -13.03
C CYS A 151 2.24 0.98 -14.06
N ASN A 152 1.90 -0.26 -13.69
CA ASN A 152 1.17 -1.18 -14.55
C ASN A 152 -0.13 -1.65 -13.88
N PRO A 153 -1.17 -0.80 -13.80
CA PRO A 153 -2.45 -1.17 -13.18
C PRO A 153 -3.18 -2.32 -13.87
N ALA A 154 -2.89 -2.61 -15.13
CA ALA A 154 -3.47 -3.79 -15.80
C ALA A 154 -3.14 -5.11 -15.09
N GLU A 155 -2.05 -5.17 -14.34
CA GLU A 155 -1.61 -6.34 -13.56
C GLU A 155 -1.79 -6.12 -12.05
N SER A 156 -1.34 -4.98 -11.53
CA SER A 156 -1.33 -4.70 -10.08
C SER A 156 -2.70 -4.30 -9.53
N HIS A 157 -3.48 -3.52 -10.30
CA HIS A 157 -4.76 -2.94 -9.90
C HIS A 157 -5.82 -3.17 -10.98
N VAL A 158 -6.08 -4.44 -11.29
CA VAL A 158 -6.78 -4.92 -12.50
C VAL A 158 -8.12 -4.22 -12.77
N ARG A 159 -8.86 -3.80 -11.74
CA ARG A 159 -10.12 -3.05 -11.91
C ARG A 159 -9.96 -1.54 -11.98
N HIS A 160 -8.75 -0.99 -11.87
CA HIS A 160 -8.56 0.46 -11.88
C HIS A 160 -9.07 1.10 -13.18
N PHE A 161 -8.73 0.51 -14.34
CA PHE A 161 -9.19 1.00 -15.63
C PHE A 161 -10.71 0.94 -15.82
N SER A 162 -11.30 -0.20 -15.43
CA SER A 162 -12.73 -0.45 -15.64
C SER A 162 -13.64 0.23 -14.60
N ARG A 163 -13.10 0.56 -13.40
CA ARG A 163 -13.88 1.10 -12.31
C ARG A 163 -13.70 2.61 -12.12
N TYR A 164 -12.49 3.13 -12.31
CA TYR A 164 -12.15 4.50 -11.89
C TYR A 164 -11.63 5.39 -13.00
N SER A 165 -10.64 4.97 -13.80
CA SER A 165 -9.84 5.91 -14.55
C SER A 165 -10.06 5.97 -16.05
N VAL A 166 -10.34 4.84 -16.72
CA VAL A 166 -10.36 4.79 -18.20
C VAL A 166 -11.74 4.55 -18.76
N MET A 167 -12.38 3.43 -18.42
CA MET A 167 -13.60 2.95 -19.06
C MET A 167 -14.90 3.60 -18.55
N PRO A 168 -15.04 3.95 -17.24
CA PRO A 168 -16.35 4.31 -16.73
C PRO A 168 -16.83 5.65 -17.27
N LYS A 169 -18.14 5.73 -17.51
CA LYS A 169 -18.83 7.00 -17.73
C LYS A 169 -18.83 7.83 -16.46
N GLY A 170 -18.62 9.11 -16.60
CA GLY A 170 -18.60 10.09 -15.51
C GLY A 170 -19.41 11.33 -15.83
N MET A 171 -19.54 12.22 -14.85
CA MET A 171 -20.32 13.46 -14.97
C MET A 171 -19.82 14.33 -16.14
N LEU A 172 -18.50 14.53 -16.27
CA LEU A 172 -17.88 15.34 -17.32
C LEU A 172 -17.27 14.49 -18.45
N THR A 173 -17.44 13.17 -18.38
CA THR A 173 -16.95 12.21 -19.36
C THR A 173 -18.04 11.18 -19.68
N PRO A 174 -19.20 11.63 -20.25
CA PRO A 174 -20.40 10.79 -20.42
C PRO A 174 -20.20 9.63 -21.41
N ASN A 175 -19.20 9.72 -22.29
CA ASN A 175 -18.87 8.65 -23.25
C ASN A 175 -17.73 7.73 -22.77
N GLY A 176 -17.29 7.88 -21.50
CA GLY A 176 -16.24 7.05 -20.91
C GLY A 176 -14.88 7.25 -21.58
N LYS A 177 -14.24 6.17 -22.05
CA LYS A 177 -12.93 6.20 -22.70
C LYS A 177 -12.85 7.19 -23.87
N ARG A 178 -13.95 7.40 -24.62
CA ARG A 178 -13.94 8.31 -25.78
C ARG A 178 -13.75 9.79 -25.40
N ASP A 179 -14.03 10.14 -24.15
CA ASP A 179 -13.84 11.51 -23.64
C ASP A 179 -12.49 11.66 -22.93
N ARG A 180 -11.66 10.62 -22.93
CA ARG A 180 -10.39 10.59 -22.20
C ARG A 180 -9.21 10.34 -23.12
N THR A 181 -8.14 11.09 -22.92
CA THR A 181 -6.81 10.74 -23.42
C THR A 181 -6.06 9.98 -22.32
N VAL A 182 -5.54 8.81 -22.66
CA VAL A 182 -4.74 7.97 -21.78
C VAL A 182 -3.29 7.97 -22.25
N VAL A 183 -2.39 8.36 -21.37
CA VAL A 183 -0.95 8.38 -21.61
C VAL A 183 -0.30 7.36 -20.67
N VAL A 184 0.65 6.59 -21.18
CA VAL A 184 1.53 5.73 -20.37
C VAL A 184 2.96 6.18 -20.58
N VAL A 185 3.66 6.45 -19.48
CA VAL A 185 5.10 6.76 -19.45
C VAL A 185 5.79 5.64 -18.68
N ASP A 186 6.65 4.87 -19.35
CA ASP A 186 7.33 3.72 -18.75
C ASP A 186 8.63 3.42 -19.51
N VAL A 187 9.52 2.65 -18.92
CA VAL A 187 10.80 2.21 -19.54
C VAL A 187 10.60 1.10 -20.56
N ARG A 188 9.43 0.47 -20.60
CA ARG A 188 9.08 -0.62 -21.52
C ARG A 188 7.57 -0.73 -21.70
N PRO A 189 7.10 -1.32 -22.80
CA PRO A 189 5.69 -1.67 -22.95
C PRO A 189 5.23 -2.64 -21.86
N THR A 190 4.03 -2.41 -21.32
CA THR A 190 3.39 -3.21 -20.29
C THR A 190 1.95 -3.58 -20.70
N GLY A 191 1.24 -4.35 -19.86
CA GLY A 191 -0.19 -4.61 -20.06
C GLY A 191 -1.03 -3.33 -20.15
N SER A 192 -0.61 -2.28 -19.47
CA SER A 192 -1.30 -0.98 -19.43
C SER A 192 -1.15 -0.18 -20.73
N THR A 193 -0.10 -0.37 -21.51
CA THR A 193 0.09 0.34 -22.80
C THR A 193 -0.98 0.00 -23.82
N ARG A 194 -1.67 -1.15 -23.70
CA ARG A 194 -2.78 -1.52 -24.57
C ARG A 194 -4.00 -0.59 -24.47
N ALA A 195 -4.15 0.11 -23.36
CA ALA A 195 -5.23 1.07 -23.15
C ALA A 195 -4.82 2.51 -23.48
N ALA A 196 -3.53 2.76 -23.76
CA ALA A 196 -2.97 4.08 -24.00
C ALA A 196 -3.30 4.59 -25.42
N ASP A 197 -3.58 5.88 -25.49
CA ASP A 197 -3.63 6.62 -26.76
C ASP A 197 -2.22 7.12 -27.13
N LEU A 198 -1.36 7.30 -26.11
CA LEU A 198 0.04 7.70 -26.28
C LEU A 198 0.91 6.89 -25.29
N PHE A 199 1.95 6.28 -25.80
CA PHE A 199 3.00 5.63 -25.00
C PHE A 199 4.31 6.36 -25.19
N LEU A 200 4.89 6.85 -24.11
CA LEU A 200 6.19 7.50 -24.08
C LEU A 200 7.16 6.57 -23.37
N GLN A 201 8.09 6.02 -24.14
CA GLN A 201 9.12 5.14 -23.59
C GLN A 201 10.35 5.96 -23.20
N ILE A 202 10.62 6.05 -21.91
CA ILE A 202 11.78 6.74 -21.37
C ILE A 202 12.94 5.77 -21.10
N GLU A 203 14.17 6.28 -21.10
CA GLU A 203 15.32 5.53 -20.65
C GLU A 203 15.25 5.24 -19.14
N PRO A 204 15.66 4.04 -18.69
CA PRO A 204 15.63 3.71 -17.26
C PRO A 204 16.42 4.71 -16.41
N GLY A 205 15.78 5.21 -15.34
CA GLY A 205 16.39 6.15 -14.39
C GLY A 205 16.46 7.60 -14.85
N ARG A 206 15.81 7.95 -15.99
CA ARG A 206 15.77 9.32 -16.52
C ARG A 206 14.49 10.08 -16.19
N ASP A 207 13.73 9.58 -15.23
CA ASP A 207 12.45 10.19 -14.83
C ASP A 207 12.62 11.65 -14.39
N TYR A 208 13.65 11.94 -13.60
CA TYR A 208 13.91 13.27 -13.07
C TYR A 208 14.14 14.30 -14.18
N GLU A 209 14.99 13.96 -15.15
CA GLU A 209 15.30 14.85 -16.28
C GLU A 209 14.06 15.09 -17.16
N VAL A 210 13.27 14.04 -17.40
CA VAL A 210 12.03 14.15 -18.19
C VAL A 210 11.02 15.03 -17.48
N LEU A 211 10.82 14.85 -16.18
CA LEU A 211 9.92 15.66 -15.36
C LEU A 211 10.37 17.13 -15.28
N THR A 212 11.67 17.37 -15.12
CA THR A 212 12.25 18.72 -15.11
C THR A 212 12.07 19.41 -16.45
N ALA A 213 12.27 18.68 -17.56
CA ALA A 213 12.04 19.22 -18.90
C ALA A 213 10.55 19.57 -19.12
N LEU A 214 9.64 18.67 -18.73
CA LEU A 214 8.19 18.94 -18.80
C LEU A 214 7.80 20.17 -17.99
N ARG A 215 8.36 20.30 -16.80
CA ARG A 215 8.11 21.46 -15.91
C ARG A 215 8.62 22.77 -16.54
N ALA A 216 9.81 22.76 -17.13
CA ALA A 216 10.33 23.88 -17.88
C ALA A 216 9.41 24.28 -19.05
N LEU A 217 8.94 23.30 -19.83
CA LEU A 217 8.04 23.50 -20.97
C LEU A 217 6.65 24.02 -20.53
N VAL A 218 6.11 23.50 -19.45
CA VAL A 218 4.83 23.98 -18.86
C VAL A 218 4.96 25.44 -18.46
N SER A 219 6.11 25.84 -17.84
CA SER A 219 6.41 27.22 -17.46
C SER A 219 6.77 28.14 -18.64
N GLY A 220 6.68 27.67 -19.90
CA GLY A 220 6.98 28.43 -21.10
C GLY A 220 8.48 28.64 -21.36
N ARG A 221 9.36 27.90 -20.69
CA ARG A 221 10.81 27.93 -20.91
C ARG A 221 11.21 27.02 -22.07
N GLN A 222 12.30 27.35 -22.72
CA GLN A 222 12.89 26.51 -23.76
C GLN A 222 13.81 25.47 -23.16
N VAL A 223 13.78 24.27 -23.73
CA VAL A 223 14.74 23.19 -23.47
C VAL A 223 15.69 23.09 -24.66
N ALA A 224 16.98 23.39 -24.45
CA ALA A 224 17.95 23.48 -25.51
C ALA A 224 18.41 22.14 -26.12
N ALA A 225 18.14 21.03 -25.39
CA ALA A 225 18.46 19.69 -25.86
C ALA A 225 17.48 19.25 -26.97
N GLU A 226 17.96 18.41 -27.91
CA GLU A 226 17.09 17.77 -28.90
C GLU A 226 16.27 16.62 -28.29
N THR A 227 16.89 15.90 -27.36
CA THR A 227 16.27 14.76 -26.64
C THR A 227 16.49 14.84 -25.14
N VAL A 228 15.55 14.36 -24.35
CA VAL A 228 15.66 14.22 -22.89
C VAL A 228 15.09 12.85 -22.49
N GLY A 229 15.87 12.06 -21.77
CA GLY A 229 15.48 10.72 -21.30
C GLY A 229 15.09 9.76 -22.43
N GLY A 230 15.73 9.91 -23.60
CA GLY A 230 15.44 9.12 -24.80
C GLY A 230 14.27 9.63 -25.64
N LEU A 231 13.56 10.68 -25.21
CA LEU A 231 12.43 11.26 -25.95
C LEU A 231 12.85 12.55 -26.67
N PRO A 232 12.37 12.79 -27.92
CA PRO A 232 12.45 14.08 -28.56
C PRO A 232 11.77 15.17 -27.71
N VAL A 233 12.39 16.34 -27.58
CA VAL A 233 11.79 17.46 -26.84
C VAL A 233 10.46 17.90 -27.44
N SER A 234 10.26 17.72 -28.75
CA SER A 234 8.98 17.99 -29.42
C SER A 234 7.83 17.11 -28.91
N GLU A 235 8.09 15.86 -28.50
CA GLU A 235 7.08 15.00 -27.88
C GLU A 235 6.75 15.46 -26.45
N LEU A 236 7.77 15.87 -25.69
CA LEU A 236 7.56 16.46 -24.36
C LEU A 236 6.80 17.79 -24.44
N GLN A 237 7.08 18.63 -25.45
CA GLN A 237 6.32 19.84 -25.72
C GLN A 237 4.85 19.53 -26.02
N ALA A 238 4.59 18.55 -26.88
CA ALA A 238 3.22 18.13 -27.19
C ALA A 238 2.48 17.60 -25.96
N LEU A 239 3.18 16.86 -25.06
CA LEU A 239 2.60 16.41 -23.80
C LEU A 239 2.31 17.60 -22.86
N ALA A 240 3.25 18.54 -22.70
CA ALA A 240 3.08 19.73 -21.86
C ALA A 240 1.88 20.57 -22.29
N GLU A 241 1.69 20.81 -23.60
CA GLU A 241 0.53 21.51 -24.13
C GLU A 241 -0.77 20.74 -23.88
N ARG A 242 -0.76 19.42 -24.01
CA ARG A 242 -1.90 18.56 -23.69
C ARG A 242 -2.26 18.62 -22.20
N MET A 243 -1.23 18.64 -21.31
CA MET A 243 -1.43 18.77 -19.86
C MET A 243 -2.05 20.12 -19.50
N LYS A 244 -1.61 21.21 -20.12
CA LYS A 244 -2.19 22.55 -19.90
C LYS A 244 -3.61 22.70 -20.47
N GLY A 245 -3.88 22.03 -21.58
CA GLY A 245 -5.15 22.14 -22.32
C GLY A 245 -6.27 21.21 -21.83
N CYS A 246 -6.01 20.27 -20.95
CA CYS A 246 -7.06 19.40 -20.39
C CYS A 246 -7.97 20.17 -19.42
N ARG A 247 -9.16 19.63 -19.13
CA ARG A 247 -10.09 20.19 -18.13
C ARG A 247 -9.79 19.68 -16.73
N PHE A 248 -9.38 18.42 -16.61
CA PHE A 248 -8.95 17.78 -15.38
C PHE A 248 -7.96 16.67 -15.71
N GLY A 249 -6.69 16.92 -15.41
CA GLY A 249 -5.63 15.95 -15.58
C GLY A 249 -5.33 15.17 -14.29
N VAL A 250 -4.92 13.93 -14.41
CA VAL A 250 -4.43 13.14 -13.29
C VAL A 250 -3.22 12.29 -13.69
N VAL A 251 -2.18 12.29 -12.86
CA VAL A 251 -1.08 11.34 -12.96
C VAL A 251 -1.24 10.27 -11.90
N HIS A 252 -1.33 9.02 -12.32
CA HIS A 252 -1.18 7.85 -11.48
C HIS A 252 0.28 7.41 -11.53
N MET A 253 0.98 7.48 -10.39
CA MET A 253 2.40 7.13 -10.33
C MET A 253 2.65 5.83 -9.55
N GLY A 254 3.63 5.06 -9.96
CA GLY A 254 3.97 3.77 -9.34
C GLY A 254 5.41 3.64 -8.89
N MET A 255 5.76 2.42 -8.53
CA MET A 255 7.10 2.08 -8.04
C MET A 255 8.21 2.31 -9.09
N GLY A 256 7.89 2.33 -10.38
CA GLY A 256 8.83 2.71 -11.41
C GLY A 256 9.41 4.11 -11.21
N LEU A 257 8.67 5.00 -10.53
CA LEU A 257 9.14 6.34 -10.20
C LEU A 257 9.85 6.39 -8.83
N THR A 258 9.34 5.66 -7.83
CA THR A 258 9.83 5.72 -6.44
C THR A 258 11.05 4.84 -6.19
N GLN A 259 11.27 3.80 -7.01
CA GLN A 259 12.35 2.80 -6.81
C GLN A 259 13.48 2.92 -7.84
N THR A 260 13.56 4.03 -8.57
CA THR A 260 14.67 4.38 -9.48
C THR A 260 15.66 5.35 -8.81
N GLY A 261 16.75 5.70 -9.51
CA GLY A 261 17.86 6.47 -8.94
C GLY A 261 17.50 7.82 -8.31
N GLY A 262 16.45 8.49 -8.80
CA GLY A 262 15.98 9.78 -8.26
C GLY A 262 15.07 9.68 -7.04
N ARG A 263 14.46 8.53 -6.79
CA ARG A 263 13.57 8.26 -5.62
C ARG A 263 12.61 9.40 -5.30
N ASP A 264 12.76 10.02 -4.13
CA ASP A 264 11.96 11.15 -3.64
C ASP A 264 12.12 12.42 -4.47
N LEU A 265 13.25 12.64 -5.11
CA LEU A 265 13.46 13.76 -6.05
C LEU A 265 12.57 13.62 -7.29
N ASN A 266 12.44 12.41 -7.86
CA ASN A 266 11.51 12.16 -8.96
C ASN A 266 10.07 12.53 -8.57
N VAL A 267 9.66 12.11 -7.38
CA VAL A 267 8.30 12.36 -6.89
C VAL A 267 8.09 13.83 -6.56
N SER A 268 9.07 14.49 -5.94
CA SER A 268 9.04 15.93 -5.65
C SER A 268 8.92 16.76 -6.93
N GLU A 269 9.65 16.37 -7.98
CA GLU A 269 9.58 17.07 -9.26
C GLU A 269 8.23 16.84 -9.96
N LEU A 270 7.67 15.62 -9.88
CA LEU A 270 6.32 15.35 -10.36
C LEU A 270 5.26 16.17 -9.59
N PHE A 271 5.35 16.24 -8.26
CA PHE A 271 4.43 17.03 -7.45
C PHE A 271 4.52 18.51 -7.76
N SER A 272 5.73 19.03 -7.95
CA SER A 272 5.99 20.41 -8.36
C SER A 272 5.43 20.71 -9.75
N LEU A 273 5.60 19.79 -10.72
CA LEU A 273 4.99 19.89 -12.06
C LEU A 273 3.46 19.95 -11.97
N VAL A 274 2.85 19.09 -11.17
CA VAL A 274 1.39 19.07 -10.96
C VAL A 274 0.91 20.36 -10.27
N ALA A 275 1.66 20.88 -9.29
CA ALA A 275 1.35 22.14 -8.65
C ALA A 275 1.40 23.33 -9.65
N GLU A 276 2.39 23.38 -10.53
CA GLU A 276 2.49 24.40 -11.58
C GLU A 276 1.36 24.29 -12.61
N LEU A 277 0.97 23.08 -13.01
CA LEU A 277 -0.16 22.85 -13.92
C LEU A 277 -1.49 23.40 -13.37
N ASN A 278 -1.65 23.47 -12.05
CA ASN A 278 -2.82 24.06 -11.43
C ASN A 278 -2.93 25.59 -11.61
N GLN A 279 -1.92 26.25 -12.20
CA GLN A 279 -2.04 27.63 -12.70
C GLN A 279 -2.83 27.70 -14.01
N TYR A 280 -2.89 26.64 -14.78
CA TYR A 280 -3.55 26.57 -16.10
C TYR A 280 -4.88 25.82 -16.05
N THR A 281 -4.93 24.72 -15.34
CA THR A 281 -6.08 23.82 -15.30
C THR A 281 -6.17 23.09 -13.95
N ARG A 282 -7.13 22.17 -13.78
CA ARG A 282 -7.18 21.29 -12.61
C ARG A 282 -6.31 20.06 -12.88
N PHE A 283 -5.30 19.86 -12.07
CA PHE A 283 -4.39 18.73 -12.21
C PHE A 283 -4.07 18.09 -10.86
N SER A 284 -3.99 16.78 -10.80
CA SER A 284 -3.76 16.02 -9.56
C SER A 284 -2.82 14.84 -9.79
N VAL A 285 -2.29 14.30 -8.69
CA VAL A 285 -1.49 13.08 -8.67
C VAL A 285 -2.05 12.10 -7.66
N ILE A 286 -1.98 10.80 -7.97
CA ILE A 286 -2.39 9.71 -7.06
C ILE A 286 -1.31 8.62 -7.08
N PRO A 287 -0.68 8.30 -5.95
CA PRO A 287 0.21 7.15 -5.83
C PRO A 287 -0.56 5.83 -6.00
N MET A 288 -0.07 4.94 -6.84
CA MET A 288 -0.64 3.60 -7.07
C MET A 288 -0.18 2.63 -5.99
N ARG A 289 -0.73 2.77 -4.78
CA ARG A 289 -0.36 1.98 -3.62
C ARG A 289 -0.83 0.53 -3.72
N GLY A 290 0.08 -0.44 -3.50
CA GLY A 290 -0.13 -1.85 -3.79
C GLY A 290 -1.03 -2.57 -2.80
N HIS A 291 -0.73 -2.52 -1.51
CA HIS A 291 -1.46 -3.24 -0.47
C HIS A 291 -2.77 -2.55 -0.10
N GLY A 292 -3.73 -3.34 0.42
CA GLY A 292 -5.09 -2.90 0.68
C GLY A 292 -5.22 -1.71 1.62
N ASN A 293 -4.47 -1.69 2.71
CA ASN A 293 -4.54 -0.62 3.72
C ASN A 293 -3.18 0.05 4.01
N VAL A 294 -2.29 0.09 3.04
CA VAL A 294 -1.00 0.80 3.19
C VAL A 294 -1.19 2.30 3.39
N THR A 295 -2.20 2.89 2.75
CA THR A 295 -2.57 4.29 2.98
C THR A 295 -3.03 4.52 4.42
N GLY A 296 -3.81 3.60 4.98
CA GLY A 296 -4.20 3.64 6.39
C GLY A 296 -3.00 3.53 7.32
N ALA A 297 -2.04 2.66 7.03
CA ALA A 297 -0.82 2.53 7.84
C ALA A 297 -0.06 3.86 7.92
N ASP A 298 0.21 4.51 6.77
CA ASP A 298 0.91 5.78 6.74
C ASP A 298 0.12 6.90 7.45
N GLN A 299 -1.21 6.93 7.29
CA GLN A 299 -2.06 7.94 7.94
C GLN A 299 -2.13 7.73 9.46
N VAL A 300 -2.35 6.50 9.92
CA VAL A 300 -2.40 6.20 11.36
C VAL A 300 -1.05 6.49 12.02
N MET A 301 0.06 6.12 11.35
CA MET A 301 1.41 6.50 11.80
C MET A 301 1.55 8.02 11.91
N ALA A 302 1.16 8.77 10.87
CA ALA A 302 1.26 10.23 10.87
C ALA A 302 0.38 10.87 11.96
N TRP A 303 -0.81 10.35 12.23
CA TRP A 303 -1.69 10.89 13.28
C TRP A 303 -1.17 10.65 14.69
N GLN A 304 -0.55 9.50 14.95
CA GLN A 304 -0.08 9.13 16.29
C GLN A 304 1.36 9.53 16.58
N THR A 305 2.20 9.67 15.54
CA THR A 305 3.63 9.95 15.71
C THR A 305 4.10 11.25 15.09
N GLY A 306 3.32 11.82 14.17
CA GLY A 306 3.72 12.94 13.29
C GLY A 306 4.43 12.49 12.01
N TYR A 307 4.71 11.19 11.82
CA TYR A 307 5.52 10.65 10.72
C TYR A 307 4.89 9.42 10.08
N PRO A 308 5.01 9.20 8.76
CA PRO A 308 4.26 8.14 8.07
C PRO A 308 4.86 6.73 8.18
N PHE A 309 6.15 6.57 8.47
CA PHE A 309 6.89 5.29 8.57
C PHE A 309 8.27 5.51 9.20
N ALA A 310 9.07 4.48 9.40
CA ALA A 310 10.45 4.52 9.92
C ALA A 310 10.58 5.39 11.19
N VAL A 311 9.87 5.01 12.24
CA VAL A 311 9.83 5.74 13.51
C VAL A 311 10.51 4.93 14.62
N SER A 312 11.31 5.62 15.45
CA SER A 312 11.92 5.09 16.65
C SER A 312 11.32 5.73 17.88
N PHE A 313 10.93 4.92 18.86
CA PHE A 313 10.50 5.35 20.18
C PHE A 313 11.57 5.16 21.27
N ALA A 314 12.76 4.71 20.92
CA ALA A 314 13.84 4.37 21.88
C ALA A 314 14.27 5.50 22.84
N ARG A 315 13.79 6.74 22.64
CA ARG A 315 14.05 7.89 23.54
C ARG A 315 12.81 8.37 24.28
N GLY A 316 11.71 7.57 24.28
CA GLY A 316 10.45 7.93 24.91
C GLY A 316 9.62 8.97 24.13
N TYR A 317 9.95 9.23 22.87
CA TYR A 317 9.18 10.06 21.93
C TYR A 317 9.47 9.65 20.49
N PRO A 318 8.53 9.86 19.54
CA PRO A 318 8.72 9.44 18.15
C PRO A 318 9.81 10.25 17.46
N ARG A 319 10.76 9.55 16.84
CA ARG A 319 11.83 10.11 15.99
C ARG A 319 11.73 9.50 14.61
N TYR A 320 11.77 10.33 13.59
CA TYR A 320 11.70 9.93 12.20
C TYR A 320 13.08 9.78 11.58
N GLY A 321 13.33 8.69 10.87
CA GLY A 321 14.62 8.46 10.24
C GLY A 321 14.56 7.41 9.12
N PRO A 322 14.02 7.73 7.90
CA PRO A 322 14.19 6.87 6.74
C PRO A 322 15.67 6.63 6.45
N GLY A 323 16.05 5.35 6.27
CA GLY A 323 17.46 4.96 6.14
C GLY A 323 18.16 4.71 7.50
N GLU A 324 17.66 5.30 8.59
CA GLU A 324 18.12 5.01 9.95
C GLU A 324 17.20 3.96 10.63
N PHE A 325 15.88 4.20 10.60
CA PHE A 325 14.89 3.37 11.29
C PHE A 325 14.01 2.55 10.32
N SER A 326 14.33 2.52 9.03
CA SER A 326 13.64 1.65 8.08
C SER A 326 14.01 0.20 8.31
N THR A 327 13.03 -0.70 8.21
CA THR A 327 13.19 -2.14 8.42
C THR A 327 14.34 -2.74 7.60
N VAL A 328 14.45 -2.37 6.32
CA VAL A 328 15.52 -2.88 5.45
C VAL A 328 16.89 -2.52 6.01
N ASP A 329 17.06 -1.29 6.47
CA ASP A 329 18.33 -0.76 6.95
C ASP A 329 18.71 -1.34 8.30
N LEU A 330 17.77 -1.40 9.26
CA LEU A 330 17.97 -2.02 10.58
C LEU A 330 18.37 -3.49 10.46
N LEU A 331 17.63 -4.26 9.63
CA LEU A 331 17.94 -5.67 9.42
C LEU A 331 19.26 -5.85 8.64
N ALA A 332 19.54 -5.04 7.63
CA ALA A 332 20.77 -5.17 6.84
C ALA A 332 22.04 -4.83 7.65
N ARG A 333 21.94 -3.93 8.64
CA ARG A 333 23.01 -3.58 9.57
C ARG A 333 23.12 -4.51 10.78
N GLY A 334 22.13 -5.40 10.98
CA GLY A 334 22.11 -6.32 12.12
C GLY A 334 21.78 -5.63 13.45
N GLU A 335 21.02 -4.53 13.42
CA GLU A 335 20.70 -3.72 14.61
C GLU A 335 19.45 -4.21 15.34
N ALA A 336 18.42 -4.65 14.60
CA ALA A 336 17.22 -5.24 15.23
C ALA A 336 17.55 -6.63 15.80
N ASP A 337 17.16 -6.89 17.03
CA ASP A 337 17.41 -8.15 17.75
C ASP A 337 16.16 -8.99 18.03
N ALA A 338 14.96 -8.44 17.78
CA ALA A 338 13.69 -9.15 17.68
C ALA A 338 12.76 -8.43 16.69
N ILE A 339 11.82 -9.17 16.08
CA ILE A 339 10.86 -8.57 15.18
C ILE A 339 9.44 -9.13 15.36
N LEU A 340 8.45 -8.22 15.41
CA LEU A 340 7.04 -8.51 15.28
C LEU A 340 6.57 -8.13 13.88
N VAL A 341 6.13 -9.11 13.10
CA VAL A 341 5.62 -8.93 11.73
C VAL A 341 4.10 -9.02 11.74
N ILE A 342 3.43 -8.00 11.21
CA ILE A 342 1.97 -7.93 11.17
C ILE A 342 1.48 -7.89 9.73
N SER A 343 0.79 -8.96 9.32
CA SER A 343 0.17 -9.11 7.99
C SER A 343 1.13 -8.75 6.86
N SER A 344 2.32 -9.35 6.87
CA SER A 344 3.39 -9.13 5.89
C SER A 344 4.34 -10.34 5.81
N ASP A 345 5.09 -10.44 4.71
CA ASP A 345 6.06 -11.52 4.51
C ASP A 345 7.47 -10.99 4.14
N PRO A 346 8.21 -10.38 5.09
CA PRO A 346 9.53 -9.82 4.83
C PRO A 346 10.54 -10.82 4.26
N ALA A 347 10.47 -12.11 4.57
CA ALA A 347 11.33 -13.12 3.97
C ALA A 347 11.11 -13.27 2.46
N ALA A 348 9.91 -12.94 1.95
CA ALA A 348 9.58 -13.03 0.53
C ALA A 348 9.98 -11.82 -0.29
N HIS A 349 10.11 -10.62 0.31
CA HIS A 349 10.25 -9.39 -0.47
C HIS A 349 11.39 -8.44 -0.05
N LEU A 350 12.03 -8.66 1.10
CA LEU A 350 13.17 -7.82 1.50
C LEU A 350 14.48 -8.24 0.80
N PRO A 351 15.46 -7.32 0.68
CA PRO A 351 16.77 -7.63 0.14
C PRO A 351 17.49 -8.73 0.91
N ARG A 352 18.31 -9.51 0.22
CA ARG A 352 19.02 -10.66 0.77
C ARG A 352 19.81 -10.37 2.06
N ALA A 353 20.40 -9.18 2.22
CA ALA A 353 21.13 -8.81 3.43
C ALA A 353 20.20 -8.75 4.64
N ALA A 354 19.04 -8.11 4.50
CA ALA A 354 18.03 -8.03 5.55
C ALA A 354 17.45 -9.41 5.90
N VAL A 355 17.13 -10.23 4.89
CA VAL A 355 16.57 -11.59 5.10
C VAL A 355 17.56 -12.51 5.83
N ARG A 356 18.87 -12.37 5.56
CA ARG A 356 19.89 -13.16 6.30
C ARG A 356 19.86 -12.86 7.79
N HIS A 357 19.76 -11.60 8.17
CA HIS A 357 19.71 -11.21 9.58
C HIS A 357 18.37 -11.60 10.21
N LEU A 358 17.25 -11.38 9.49
CA LEU A 358 15.91 -11.81 9.92
C LEU A 358 15.89 -13.30 10.33
N ALA A 359 16.63 -14.15 9.62
CA ALA A 359 16.69 -15.59 9.92
C ALA A 359 17.49 -15.93 11.21
N THR A 360 18.13 -14.96 11.84
CA THR A 360 18.97 -15.16 13.04
C THR A 360 18.37 -14.58 14.31
N ILE A 361 17.30 -13.80 14.21
CA ILE A 361 16.67 -13.12 15.35
C ILE A 361 15.30 -13.74 15.68
N PRO A 362 14.85 -13.69 16.95
CA PRO A 362 13.50 -14.07 17.33
C PRO A 362 12.46 -13.32 16.50
N THR A 363 11.55 -14.07 15.89
CA THR A 363 10.52 -13.54 15.00
C THR A 363 9.14 -13.96 15.46
N ILE A 364 8.24 -13.00 15.59
CA ILE A 364 6.83 -13.17 15.91
C ILE A 364 6.04 -12.77 14.67
N VAL A 365 5.06 -13.59 14.24
CA VAL A 365 4.21 -13.33 13.08
C VAL A 365 2.74 -13.33 13.46
N LEU A 366 2.04 -12.24 13.20
CA LEU A 366 0.59 -12.13 13.15
C LEU A 366 0.16 -12.12 11.69
N ASP A 367 -0.50 -13.16 11.21
CA ASP A 367 -0.95 -13.22 9.80
C ASP A 367 -2.16 -14.15 9.65
N PRO A 368 -3.17 -13.78 8.85
CA PRO A 368 -4.31 -14.64 8.57
C PRO A 368 -3.95 -15.85 7.69
N MET A 369 -2.78 -15.82 7.03
CA MET A 369 -2.34 -16.85 6.08
C MET A 369 -0.91 -17.34 6.35
N PRO A 370 -0.57 -18.58 5.98
CA PRO A 370 0.81 -19.04 6.05
C PRO A 370 1.75 -18.21 5.17
N THR A 371 2.86 -17.75 5.71
CA THR A 371 3.89 -16.95 5.02
C THR A 371 5.26 -17.65 5.03
N LEU A 372 6.20 -17.18 4.19
CA LEU A 372 7.58 -17.69 4.25
C LEU A 372 8.25 -17.29 5.58
N THR A 373 8.00 -16.09 6.06
CA THR A 373 8.47 -15.63 7.38
C THR A 373 7.90 -16.50 8.50
N GLY A 374 6.61 -16.81 8.45
CA GLY A 374 5.94 -17.66 9.45
C GLY A 374 6.49 -19.10 9.54
N LYS A 375 7.06 -19.63 8.43
CA LYS A 375 7.67 -20.96 8.44
C LYS A 375 8.92 -21.09 9.32
N THR A 376 9.59 -19.98 9.59
CA THR A 376 10.83 -19.90 10.36
C THR A 376 10.69 -19.08 11.64
N ALA A 377 9.52 -18.51 11.88
CA ALA A 377 9.23 -17.72 13.06
C ALA A 377 9.17 -18.59 14.33
N GLY A 378 9.68 -18.05 15.45
CA GLY A 378 9.57 -18.67 16.75
C GLY A 378 8.14 -18.67 17.30
N VAL A 379 7.36 -17.62 17.00
CA VAL A 379 5.95 -17.52 17.39
C VAL A 379 5.10 -17.18 16.17
N VAL A 380 4.04 -17.96 15.94
CA VAL A 380 3.03 -17.67 14.90
C VAL A 380 1.65 -17.58 15.54
N LEU A 381 0.98 -16.45 15.31
CA LEU A 381 -0.34 -16.12 15.83
C LEU A 381 -1.30 -15.95 14.63
N PRO A 382 -2.06 -16.99 14.25
CA PRO A 382 -2.94 -16.97 13.09
C PRO A 382 -4.20 -16.15 13.38
N THR A 383 -4.30 -14.97 12.80
CA THR A 383 -5.39 -14.02 13.04
C THR A 383 -6.52 -14.09 12.01
N ALA A 384 -7.60 -13.38 12.23
CA ALA A 384 -8.69 -13.20 11.29
C ALA A 384 -8.31 -12.22 10.18
N CYS A 385 -8.83 -12.42 8.97
CA CYS A 385 -8.52 -11.58 7.81
C CYS A 385 -9.47 -10.37 7.75
N TYR A 386 -8.90 -9.17 7.79
CA TYR A 386 -9.68 -7.92 7.70
C TYR A 386 -10.50 -7.85 6.40
N GLY A 387 -11.79 -7.53 6.53
CA GLY A 387 -12.75 -7.46 5.43
C GLY A 387 -13.29 -8.82 4.94
N LEU A 388 -12.77 -9.96 5.41
CA LEU A 388 -13.31 -11.28 5.14
C LEU A 388 -14.08 -11.81 6.35
N ASP A 389 -13.45 -11.99 7.49
CA ASP A 389 -14.07 -12.43 8.74
C ASP A 389 -13.78 -11.49 9.94
N ALA A 390 -12.90 -10.49 9.76
CA ALA A 390 -12.72 -9.42 10.73
C ALA A 390 -13.29 -8.09 10.21
N PRO A 391 -14.02 -7.33 11.06
CA PRO A 391 -14.44 -5.96 10.75
C PRO A 391 -13.25 -4.99 10.83
N GLY A 392 -13.47 -3.72 10.53
CA GLY A 392 -12.52 -2.64 10.73
C GLY A 392 -12.66 -1.53 9.71
N THR A 393 -11.63 -0.71 9.62
CA THR A 393 -11.51 0.40 8.66
C THR A 393 -10.29 0.20 7.79
N ALA A 394 -10.41 0.47 6.49
CA ALA A 394 -9.27 0.56 5.59
C ALA A 394 -9.34 1.84 4.76
N TYR A 395 -8.19 2.42 4.44
CA TYR A 395 -8.09 3.63 3.63
C TYR A 395 -7.68 3.29 2.21
N ARG A 396 -8.54 3.64 1.24
CA ARG A 396 -8.26 3.49 -0.17
C ARG A 396 -7.04 4.36 -0.56
N MET A 397 -6.38 4.06 -1.68
CA MET A 397 -5.16 4.78 -2.12
C MET A 397 -5.34 6.31 -2.24
N ASP A 398 -6.56 6.80 -2.34
CA ASP A 398 -6.96 8.21 -2.38
C ASP A 398 -7.44 8.74 -1.02
N ALA A 399 -7.01 8.10 0.07
CA ALA A 399 -7.29 8.48 1.45
C ALA A 399 -8.78 8.42 1.88
N VAL A 400 -9.65 7.80 1.10
CA VAL A 400 -11.06 7.61 1.47
C VAL A 400 -11.20 6.42 2.43
N PRO A 401 -11.71 6.63 3.66
CA PRO A 401 -11.95 5.55 4.61
C PRO A 401 -13.15 4.70 4.17
N LEU A 402 -12.99 3.38 4.24
CA LEU A 402 -14.05 2.42 3.96
C LEU A 402 -14.24 1.49 5.16
N ARG A 403 -15.49 1.35 5.57
CA ARG A 403 -15.86 0.40 6.62
C ARG A 403 -15.84 -1.01 6.05
N LEU A 404 -15.09 -1.89 6.68
CA LEU A 404 -15.02 -3.30 6.36
C LEU A 404 -16.11 -4.07 7.12
N ARG A 405 -16.95 -4.78 6.37
CA ARG A 405 -17.98 -5.66 6.92
C ARG A 405 -17.55 -7.10 6.66
N PRO A 406 -17.43 -7.94 7.71
CA PRO A 406 -17.10 -9.34 7.51
C PRO A 406 -18.19 -10.05 6.71
N VAL A 407 -17.78 -10.96 5.86
CA VAL A 407 -18.66 -11.79 5.01
C VAL A 407 -18.66 -13.26 5.45
N LEU A 408 -17.67 -13.65 6.25
CA LEU A 408 -17.50 -14.99 6.80
C LEU A 408 -17.64 -14.98 8.32
N PRO A 409 -18.05 -16.10 8.95
CA PRO A 409 -18.04 -16.21 10.39
C PRO A 409 -16.60 -16.19 10.92
N ARG A 410 -16.35 -15.38 11.94
CA ARG A 410 -15.02 -15.26 12.57
C ARG A 410 -14.79 -16.41 13.56
N GLN A 411 -13.64 -17.07 13.45
CA GLN A 411 -13.22 -18.15 14.34
C GLN A 411 -11.83 -17.92 14.97
N ARG A 412 -11.15 -16.83 14.60
CA ARG A 412 -9.83 -16.43 15.11
C ARG A 412 -9.92 -15.02 15.70
N PRO A 413 -9.05 -14.65 16.64
CA PRO A 413 -8.95 -13.25 17.09
C PRO A 413 -8.50 -12.35 15.94
N THR A 414 -8.85 -11.06 16.00
CA THR A 414 -8.33 -10.05 15.09
C THR A 414 -6.89 -9.66 15.48
N ASP A 415 -6.15 -9.04 14.55
CA ASP A 415 -4.83 -8.46 14.87
C ASP A 415 -4.94 -7.45 16.03
N GLU A 416 -6.01 -6.64 16.07
CA GLU A 416 -6.28 -5.70 17.16
C GLU A 416 -6.39 -6.39 18.51
N GLU A 417 -7.19 -7.45 18.61
CA GLU A 417 -7.40 -8.21 19.85
C GLU A 417 -6.12 -8.89 20.34
N VAL A 418 -5.30 -9.41 19.42
CA VAL A 418 -4.02 -10.04 19.77
C VAL A 418 -3.00 -8.99 20.21
N LEU A 419 -2.94 -7.84 19.53
CA LEU A 419 -2.05 -6.75 19.91
C LEU A 419 -2.44 -6.16 21.28
N ASP A 420 -3.73 -6.07 21.63
CA ASP A 420 -4.17 -5.67 22.96
C ASP A 420 -3.66 -6.63 24.03
N GLN A 421 -3.74 -7.94 23.81
CA GLN A 421 -3.22 -8.94 24.76
C GLN A 421 -1.70 -8.84 24.90
N ILE A 422 -0.96 -8.60 23.81
CA ILE A 422 0.48 -8.39 23.88
C ILE A 422 0.82 -7.09 24.64
N ILE A 423 0.09 -5.99 24.38
CA ILE A 423 0.26 -4.72 25.11
C ILE A 423 0.03 -4.90 26.63
N GLU A 424 -0.96 -5.70 27.00
CA GLU A 424 -1.23 -5.99 28.42
C GLU A 424 -0.10 -6.83 29.06
N ALA A 425 0.52 -7.73 28.30
CA ALA A 425 1.52 -8.67 28.79
C ALA A 425 2.93 -8.09 28.88
N VAL A 426 3.33 -7.14 27.99
CA VAL A 426 4.67 -6.54 27.98
C VAL A 426 4.84 -5.52 29.10
N GLN A 427 6.09 -5.40 29.60
CA GLN A 427 6.49 -4.40 30.57
C GLN A 427 6.68 -3.03 29.88
N PRO A 428 6.41 -1.90 30.54
CA PRO A 428 6.78 -0.59 30.02
C PRO A 428 8.29 -0.39 30.07
N CYS A 429 8.86 0.19 29.00
CA CYS A 429 10.27 0.55 28.90
C CYS A 429 10.66 1.67 29.90
#